data_7aa332aa9393d5ad65c45d4e7fe4c475
#
_entry.id   7aa332aa9393d5ad65c45d4e7fe4c475
#
_cell.length_a   1.000
_cell.length_b   1.000
_cell.length_c   1.000
_cell.angle_alpha   90.00
_cell.angle_beta   90.00
_cell.angle_gamma   90.00
#
_symmetry.space_group_name_H-M   'P 1'
#
loop_
_entity.id
_entity.type
_entity.pdbx_description
1 polymer ?
#
loop_
_entity_poly.entity_id
_entity_poly.type
_entity_poly.pdbx_seq_one_letter_code
_entity_poly.pdbx_strand_id
1 'polypeptide(L)'
;MLEEIEEALRGTAAATLAAYDQNTGDYLQTSNGDIWKGSYNISKSESLVDRIKGNTGMDVTFFYGDTRIMTSAVDAGGNRILNSKAGDRIVEKVLQGGESYFSHAVSIEGTLNYGYFIPVYQNGSTDEIIGMIFVGTDKQEKDAVINKILGTISMAVCAVMILC
;
A
#
# COMPACT_ATOMS: atom_id res chain seq x y z
N MET A 1 -3.64 -17.50 6.55
CA MET A 1 -4.02 -16.80 5.32
C MET A 1 -3.92 -15.28 5.43
N LEU A 2 -4.37 -14.67 6.52
CA LEU A 2 -4.14 -13.23 6.75
C LEU A 2 -2.66 -12.89 6.88
N GLU A 3 -1.90 -13.75 7.52
CA GLU A 3 -0.44 -13.61 7.65
C GLU A 3 0.26 -13.58 6.29
N GLU A 4 -0.17 -14.41 5.36
CA GLU A 4 0.36 -14.44 3.98
C GLU A 4 0.01 -13.15 3.21
N ILE A 5 -1.19 -12.62 3.41
CA ILE A 5 -1.61 -11.34 2.84
C ILE A 5 -0.73 -10.22 3.41
N GLU A 6 -0.55 -10.18 4.72
CA GLU A 6 0.31 -9.19 5.38
C GLU A 6 1.75 -9.25 4.86
N GLU A 7 2.33 -10.45 4.75
CA GLU A 7 3.69 -10.63 4.23
C GLU A 7 3.83 -10.15 2.79
N ALA A 8 2.86 -10.46 1.94
CA ALA A 8 2.87 -10.02 0.54
C ALA A 8 2.79 -8.49 0.43
N LEU A 9 1.93 -7.86 1.22
CA LEU A 9 1.80 -6.41 1.28
C LEU A 9 3.08 -5.76 1.81
N ARG A 10 3.65 -6.32 2.88
CA ARG A 10 4.91 -5.86 3.48
C ARG A 10 6.06 -5.91 2.47
N GLY A 11 6.20 -7.03 1.77
CA GLY A 11 7.24 -7.19 0.75
C GLY A 11 7.11 -6.19 -0.39
N THR A 12 5.89 -5.95 -0.86
CA THR A 12 5.62 -4.97 -1.91
C THR A 12 5.87 -3.54 -1.41
N ALA A 13 5.52 -3.24 -0.16
CA ALA A 13 5.81 -1.93 0.44
C ALA A 13 7.31 -1.67 0.53
N ALA A 14 8.08 -2.65 0.98
CA ALA A 14 9.54 -2.55 1.06
C ALA A 14 10.17 -2.36 -0.32
N ALA A 15 9.71 -3.10 -1.33
CA ALA A 15 10.19 -2.97 -2.71
C ALA A 15 9.84 -1.60 -3.31
N THR A 16 8.66 -1.09 -3.04
CA THR A 16 8.22 0.23 -3.50
C THR A 16 9.09 1.33 -2.88
N LEU A 17 9.31 1.25 -1.56
CA LEU A 17 10.18 2.21 -0.87
C LEU A 17 11.60 2.17 -1.43
N ALA A 18 12.16 0.98 -1.64
CA ALA A 18 13.50 0.83 -2.22
C ALA A 18 13.60 1.47 -3.62
N ALA A 19 12.56 1.35 -4.43
CA ALA A 19 12.51 1.95 -5.76
C ALA A 19 12.56 3.49 -5.70
N TYR A 20 11.95 4.11 -4.70
CA TYR A 20 12.05 5.56 -4.50
C TYR A 20 13.38 5.95 -3.86
N ASP A 21 13.80 5.24 -2.81
CA ASP A 21 15.00 5.56 -2.03
C ASP A 21 16.31 5.38 -2.80
N GLN A 22 16.33 4.59 -3.88
CA GLN A 22 17.52 4.45 -4.72
C GLN A 22 17.97 5.78 -5.36
N ASN A 23 17.05 6.74 -5.50
CA ASN A 23 17.38 8.06 -6.02
C ASN A 23 18.13 8.86 -4.96
N THR A 24 19.29 9.43 -5.32
CA THR A 24 20.11 10.19 -4.37
C THR A 24 19.53 11.58 -4.14
N GLY A 25 19.62 12.06 -2.90
CA GLY A 25 19.16 13.39 -2.50
C GLY A 25 17.99 13.33 -1.53
N ASP A 26 17.57 14.51 -1.07
CA ASP A 26 16.49 14.64 -0.10
C ASP A 26 15.10 14.50 -0.75
N TYR A 27 14.13 14.10 0.07
CA TYR A 27 12.72 14.28 -0.26
C TYR A 27 12.38 15.75 -0.02
N LEU A 28 11.79 16.40 -1.00
CA LEU A 28 11.39 17.80 -0.89
C LEU A 28 10.18 18.13 -1.75
N GLN A 29 9.50 19.20 -1.38
CA GLN A 29 8.41 19.77 -2.15
C GLN A 29 8.89 21.04 -2.84
N THR A 30 8.70 21.13 -4.16
CA THR A 30 9.02 22.33 -4.94
C THR A 30 7.89 23.36 -4.88
N SER A 31 8.16 24.58 -5.36
CA SER A 31 7.20 25.68 -5.31
C SER A 31 5.90 25.42 -6.07
N ASN A 32 5.92 24.54 -7.08
CA ASN A 32 4.71 24.13 -7.81
C ASN A 32 3.93 23.00 -7.12
N GLY A 33 4.39 22.54 -5.95
CA GLY A 33 3.74 21.48 -5.18
C GLY A 33 4.21 20.07 -5.48
N ASP A 34 5.04 19.84 -6.50
CA ASP A 34 5.56 18.52 -6.81
C ASP A 34 6.52 18.02 -5.73
N ILE A 35 6.47 16.72 -5.48
CA ILE A 35 7.34 16.04 -4.53
C ILE A 35 8.45 15.32 -5.29
N TRP A 36 9.67 15.49 -4.81
CA TRP A 36 10.88 14.96 -5.43
C TRP A 36 11.70 14.16 -4.44
N LYS A 37 12.41 13.14 -4.93
CA LYS A 37 13.55 12.52 -4.25
C LYS A 37 14.80 12.86 -5.08
N GLY A 38 15.58 13.83 -4.64
CA GLY A 38 16.67 14.36 -5.44
C GLY A 38 16.18 14.88 -6.79
N SER A 39 16.65 14.30 -7.88
CA SER A 39 16.24 14.67 -9.24
C SER A 39 15.04 13.86 -9.78
N TYR A 40 14.49 12.95 -8.99
CA TYR A 40 13.36 12.10 -9.38
C TYR A 40 12.03 12.71 -8.92
N ASN A 41 11.13 12.98 -9.87
CA ASN A 41 9.80 13.56 -9.56
C ASN A 41 8.81 12.45 -9.17
N ILE A 42 8.55 12.32 -7.87
CA ILE A 42 7.61 11.34 -7.33
C ILE A 42 6.18 11.64 -7.76
N SER A 43 5.83 12.92 -7.86
CA SER A 43 4.49 13.35 -8.31
C SER A 43 4.19 12.98 -9.76
N LYS A 44 5.19 12.55 -10.51
CA LYS A 44 5.07 12.08 -11.91
C LYS A 44 5.57 10.64 -12.08
N SER A 45 5.47 9.84 -11.03
CA SER A 45 5.95 8.44 -11.03
C SER A 45 4.85 7.42 -11.38
N GLU A 46 3.91 7.79 -12.27
CA GLU A 46 2.81 6.93 -12.70
C GLU A 46 3.31 5.58 -13.22
N SER A 47 4.36 5.60 -14.03
CA SER A 47 4.89 4.36 -14.62
C SER A 47 5.40 3.38 -13.56
N LEU A 48 5.97 3.88 -12.47
CA LEU A 48 6.45 3.04 -11.37
C LEU A 48 5.29 2.34 -10.64
N VAL A 49 4.30 3.13 -10.20
CA VAL A 49 3.17 2.58 -9.44
C VAL A 49 2.31 1.64 -10.30
N ASP A 50 2.13 1.96 -11.59
CA ASP A 50 1.37 1.12 -12.51
C ASP A 50 2.08 -0.18 -12.81
N ARG A 51 3.40 -0.17 -12.93
CA ARG A 51 4.21 -1.37 -13.12
C ARG A 51 4.11 -2.30 -11.92
N ILE A 52 4.20 -1.75 -10.70
CA ILE A 52 4.06 -2.56 -9.48
C ILE A 52 2.68 -3.19 -9.43
N LYS A 53 1.62 -2.42 -9.69
CA LYS A 53 0.26 -2.95 -9.75
C LYS A 53 0.11 -4.04 -10.82
N GLY A 54 0.65 -3.81 -12.01
CA GLY A 54 0.60 -4.79 -13.10
C GLY A 54 1.30 -6.10 -12.75
N ASN A 55 2.39 -6.05 -12.00
CA ASN A 55 3.16 -7.23 -11.61
C ASN A 55 2.58 -7.95 -10.38
N THR A 56 1.94 -7.24 -9.47
CA THR A 56 1.53 -7.79 -8.16
C THR A 56 0.03 -7.88 -7.98
N GLY A 57 -0.76 -7.13 -8.75
CA GLY A 57 -2.20 -6.94 -8.52
C GLY A 57 -2.52 -6.01 -7.34
N MET A 58 -1.50 -5.45 -6.68
CA MET A 58 -1.66 -4.59 -5.51
C MET A 58 -1.57 -3.13 -5.90
N ASP A 59 -2.41 -2.29 -5.28
CA ASP A 59 -2.28 -0.85 -5.40
C ASP A 59 -1.17 -0.34 -4.49
N VAL A 60 -0.40 0.62 -5.00
CA VAL A 60 0.66 1.28 -4.24
C VAL A 60 0.47 2.79 -4.28
N THR A 61 0.82 3.43 -3.16
CA THR A 61 0.64 4.87 -2.96
C THR A 61 1.85 5.45 -2.25
N PHE A 62 2.29 6.61 -2.69
CA PHE A 62 3.21 7.46 -1.95
C PHE A 62 2.43 8.60 -1.29
N PHE A 63 2.53 8.70 0.03
CA PHE A 63 2.04 9.83 0.81
C PHE A 63 3.19 10.75 1.18
N TYR A 64 3.04 12.05 0.90
CA TYR A 64 3.93 13.07 1.45
C TYR A 64 3.24 13.72 2.65
N GLY A 65 3.81 13.55 3.84
CA GLY A 65 3.03 13.77 5.04
C GLY A 65 1.81 12.82 5.02
N ASP A 66 0.64 13.36 5.26
CA ASP A 66 -0.63 12.63 5.27
C ASP A 66 -1.38 12.66 3.92
N THR A 67 -0.79 13.28 2.89
CA THR A 67 -1.46 13.53 1.60
C THR A 67 -1.02 12.53 0.54
N ARG A 68 -1.98 11.89 -0.12
CA ARG A 68 -1.76 10.96 -1.23
C ARG A 68 -1.33 11.74 -2.46
N ILE A 69 -0.05 11.61 -2.86
CA ILE A 69 0.50 12.40 -3.97
C ILE A 69 0.74 11.59 -5.24
N MET A 70 0.87 10.29 -5.14
CA MET A 70 0.96 9.38 -6.29
C MET A 70 0.37 8.01 -5.90
N THR A 71 -0.40 7.42 -6.81
CA THR A 71 -1.06 6.14 -6.57
C THR A 71 -1.36 5.42 -7.88
N SER A 72 -1.38 4.09 -7.83
CA SER A 72 -1.93 3.26 -8.91
C SER A 72 -3.46 3.14 -8.82
N ALA A 73 -4.05 3.45 -7.67
CA ALA A 73 -5.50 3.36 -7.47
C ALA A 73 -6.24 4.42 -8.28
N VAL A 74 -7.30 3.99 -8.95
CA VAL A 74 -8.15 4.86 -9.78
C VAL A 74 -9.60 4.78 -9.31
N ASP A 75 -10.33 5.86 -9.53
CA ASP A 75 -11.78 5.91 -9.29
C ASP A 75 -12.58 5.22 -10.42
N ALA A 76 -13.89 5.24 -10.32
CA ALA A 76 -14.77 4.63 -11.32
C ALA A 76 -14.62 5.26 -12.72
N GLY A 77 -14.16 6.50 -12.80
CA GLY A 77 -13.89 7.20 -14.05
C GLY A 77 -12.51 6.98 -14.62
N GLY A 78 -11.67 6.17 -13.95
CA GLY A 78 -10.30 5.90 -14.36
C GLY A 78 -9.29 6.97 -13.96
N ASN A 79 -9.67 7.92 -13.11
CA ASN A 79 -8.78 8.97 -12.62
C ASN A 79 -8.05 8.52 -11.35
N ARG A 80 -6.78 8.86 -11.24
CA ARG A 80 -6.02 8.54 -10.02
C ARG A 80 -6.60 9.26 -8.81
N ILE A 81 -6.68 8.54 -7.71
CA ILE A 81 -7.22 9.06 -6.45
C ILE A 81 -6.12 9.85 -5.75
N LEU A 82 -6.02 11.14 -6.05
CA LEU A 82 -4.97 12.03 -5.53
C LEU A 82 -5.52 13.00 -4.49
N ASN A 83 -4.62 13.55 -3.67
CA ASN A 83 -4.85 14.61 -2.68
C ASN A 83 -5.77 14.23 -1.51
N SER A 84 -6.17 12.97 -1.38
CA SER A 84 -6.88 12.49 -0.21
C SER A 84 -5.93 12.40 1.00
N LYS A 85 -6.50 12.57 2.19
CA LYS A 85 -5.75 12.49 3.44
C LYS A 85 -5.85 11.10 4.04
N ALA A 86 -4.75 10.64 4.63
CA ALA A 86 -4.77 9.43 5.44
C ALA A 86 -5.60 9.66 6.70
N GLY A 87 -6.25 8.60 7.20
CA GLY A 87 -7.05 8.67 8.41
C GLY A 87 -6.21 8.93 9.67
N ASP A 88 -6.83 9.47 10.71
CA ASP A 88 -6.15 9.90 11.94
C ASP A 88 -5.35 8.77 12.60
N ARG A 89 -5.88 7.55 12.61
CA ARG A 89 -5.20 6.40 13.20
C ARG A 89 -3.92 6.04 12.45
N ILE A 90 -3.93 6.14 11.12
CA ILE A 90 -2.75 5.90 10.29
C ILE A 90 -1.69 6.96 10.56
N VAL A 91 -2.11 8.23 10.61
CA VAL A 91 -1.21 9.36 10.93
C VAL A 91 -0.55 9.15 12.30
N GLU A 92 -1.34 8.80 13.31
CA GLU A 92 -0.83 8.55 14.67
C GLU A 92 0.18 7.41 14.71
N LYS A 93 -0.14 6.28 14.10
CA LYS A 93 0.69 5.07 14.14
C LYS A 93 1.95 5.20 13.29
N VAL A 94 1.82 5.69 12.08
CA VAL A 94 2.89 5.64 11.08
C VAL A 94 3.70 6.94 11.04
N LEU A 95 3.04 8.09 10.89
CA LEU A 95 3.74 9.37 10.77
C LEU A 95 4.27 9.87 12.11
N GLN A 96 3.51 9.72 13.18
CA GLN A 96 3.91 10.17 14.50
C GLN A 96 4.66 9.10 15.28
N GLY A 97 4.19 7.85 15.20
CA GLY A 97 4.76 6.73 15.94
C GLY A 97 5.91 6.00 15.25
N GLY A 98 6.10 6.19 13.95
CA GLY A 98 7.15 5.50 13.20
C GLY A 98 6.93 3.99 13.07
N GLU A 99 5.69 3.52 13.30
CA GLU A 99 5.34 2.11 13.25
C GLU A 99 4.88 1.72 11.83
N SER A 100 5.23 0.52 11.40
CA SER A 100 4.55 -0.13 10.29
C SER A 100 3.17 -0.58 10.76
N TYR A 101 2.17 -0.52 9.90
CA TYR A 101 0.79 -0.78 10.30
C TYR A 101 0.05 -1.62 9.26
N PHE A 102 -0.47 -2.77 9.69
CA PHE A 102 -1.37 -3.59 8.89
C PHE A 102 -2.81 -3.31 9.29
N SER A 103 -3.64 -2.95 8.30
CA SER A 103 -5.07 -2.72 8.49
C SER A 103 -5.88 -3.74 7.71
N HIS A 104 -6.91 -4.28 8.36
CA HIS A 104 -7.85 -5.21 7.74
C HIS A 104 -8.94 -4.50 6.92
N ALA A 105 -9.06 -3.19 7.03
CA ALA A 105 -10.12 -2.45 6.38
C ALA A 105 -9.73 -0.99 6.13
N VAL A 106 -9.04 -0.76 5.02
CA VAL A 106 -8.75 0.59 4.53
C VAL A 106 -9.76 0.92 3.44
N SER A 107 -10.57 1.96 3.67
CA SER A 107 -11.53 2.42 2.66
C SER A 107 -10.86 3.37 1.69
N ILE A 108 -10.94 3.03 0.41
CA ILE A 108 -10.51 3.89 -0.70
C ILE A 108 -11.72 4.05 -1.62
N GLU A 109 -12.31 5.24 -1.64
CA GLU A 109 -13.51 5.53 -2.44
C GLU A 109 -14.64 4.49 -2.22
N GLY A 110 -14.84 4.07 -0.97
CA GLY A 110 -15.86 3.09 -0.61
C GLY A 110 -15.49 1.63 -0.82
N THR A 111 -14.35 1.34 -1.43
CA THR A 111 -13.83 -0.03 -1.55
C THR A 111 -12.93 -0.35 -0.37
N LEU A 112 -13.21 -1.46 0.32
CA LEU A 112 -12.39 -1.93 1.43
C LEU A 112 -11.19 -2.72 0.94
N ASN A 113 -10.03 -2.42 1.53
CA ASN A 113 -8.76 -3.06 1.23
C ASN A 113 -8.09 -3.59 2.49
N TYR A 114 -7.38 -4.71 2.37
CA TYR A 114 -6.27 -5.00 3.26
C TYR A 114 -5.14 -4.05 2.90
N GLY A 115 -4.57 -3.36 3.88
CA GLY A 115 -3.55 -2.36 3.62
C GLY A 115 -2.36 -2.46 4.56
N TYR A 116 -1.19 -2.15 4.04
CA TYR A 116 0.05 -2.09 4.81
C TYR A 116 0.70 -0.73 4.60
N PHE A 117 1.06 -0.08 5.70
CA PHE A 117 1.69 1.24 5.71
C PHE A 117 3.07 1.14 6.31
N ILE A 118 4.05 1.76 5.69
CA ILE A 118 5.40 1.92 6.25
C ILE A 118 5.80 3.38 6.23
N PRO A 119 6.54 3.87 7.24
CA PRO A 119 7.04 5.24 7.23
C PRO A 119 8.15 5.42 6.20
N VAL A 120 8.23 6.61 5.63
CA VAL A 120 9.33 7.04 4.76
C VAL A 120 10.13 8.08 5.52
N TYR A 121 11.42 7.79 5.73
CA TYR A 121 12.34 8.71 6.41
C TYR A 121 13.04 9.60 5.42
N GLN A 122 13.37 10.82 5.86
CA GLN A 122 14.21 11.73 5.07
C GLN A 122 15.56 11.09 4.77
N ASN A 123 16.13 11.45 3.64
CA ASN A 123 17.42 10.95 3.19
C ASN A 123 18.47 11.02 4.30
N GLY A 124 19.06 9.87 4.66
CA GLY A 124 20.06 9.78 5.70
C GLY A 124 19.55 9.96 7.13
N SER A 125 18.24 10.09 7.35
CA SER A 125 17.64 10.24 8.68
C SER A 125 17.07 8.91 9.21
N THR A 126 17.11 8.74 10.52
CA THR A 126 16.48 7.62 11.24
C THR A 126 15.29 8.05 12.08
N ASP A 127 14.96 9.35 12.11
CA ASP A 127 13.93 9.93 12.97
C ASP A 127 13.01 10.94 12.28
N GLU A 128 13.40 11.51 11.13
CA GLU A 128 12.56 12.45 10.38
C GLU A 128 11.70 11.71 9.36
N ILE A 129 10.41 11.54 9.67
CA ILE A 129 9.44 10.89 8.80
C ILE A 129 8.79 11.94 7.91
N ILE A 130 8.91 11.78 6.59
CA ILE A 130 8.37 12.75 5.60
C ILE A 130 7.09 12.26 4.93
N GLY A 131 6.76 11.01 5.08
CA GLY A 131 5.60 10.41 4.43
C GLY A 131 5.45 8.94 4.72
N MET A 132 4.69 8.26 3.86
CA MET A 132 4.41 6.84 3.98
C MET A 132 4.32 6.18 2.61
N ILE A 133 4.65 4.89 2.56
CA ILE A 133 4.23 4.00 1.47
C ILE A 133 3.02 3.22 1.95
N PHE A 134 1.99 3.17 1.13
CA PHE A 134 0.83 2.31 1.32
C PHE A 134 0.76 1.26 0.22
N VAL A 135 0.45 0.03 0.59
CA VAL A 135 0.15 -1.05 -0.34
C VAL A 135 -1.19 -1.67 0.07
N GLY A 136 -2.07 -1.82 -0.90
CA GLY A 136 -3.41 -2.36 -0.64
C GLY A 136 -3.85 -3.39 -1.66
N THR A 137 -4.72 -4.28 -1.21
CA THR A 137 -5.37 -5.27 -2.07
C THR A 137 -6.84 -5.34 -1.71
N ASP A 138 -7.70 -5.57 -2.71
CA ASP A 138 -9.15 -5.62 -2.53
C ASP A 138 -9.53 -6.70 -1.52
N LYS A 139 -10.18 -6.28 -0.44
CA LYS A 139 -10.57 -7.16 0.67
C LYS A 139 -11.61 -8.19 0.22
N GLN A 140 -12.61 -7.75 -0.55
CA GLN A 140 -13.67 -8.63 -1.01
C GLN A 140 -13.13 -9.74 -1.92
N GLU A 141 -12.23 -9.39 -2.83
CA GLU A 141 -11.58 -10.33 -3.72
C GLU A 141 -10.76 -11.37 -2.93
N LYS A 142 -9.95 -10.94 -1.96
CA LYS A 142 -9.14 -11.83 -1.12
C LYS A 142 -10.01 -12.71 -0.23
N ASP A 143 -11.05 -12.16 0.39
CA ASP A 143 -11.96 -12.92 1.24
C ASP A 143 -12.73 -13.97 0.43
N ALA A 144 -13.11 -13.70 -0.82
CA ALA A 144 -13.75 -14.66 -1.70
C ALA A 144 -12.84 -15.85 -2.02
N VAL A 145 -11.55 -15.60 -2.29
CA VAL A 145 -10.55 -16.67 -2.51
C VAL A 145 -10.36 -17.52 -1.25
N ILE A 146 -10.22 -16.90 -0.08
CA ILE A 146 -10.09 -17.59 1.21
C ILE A 146 -11.30 -18.48 1.46
N ASN A 147 -12.51 -17.97 1.31
CA ASN A 147 -13.76 -18.71 1.52
C ASN A 147 -13.89 -19.90 0.56
N LYS A 148 -13.48 -19.73 -0.69
CA LYS A 148 -13.48 -20.81 -1.68
C LYS A 148 -12.54 -21.94 -1.29
N ILE A 149 -11.32 -21.61 -0.84
CA ILE A 149 -10.33 -22.59 -0.39
C ILE A 149 -10.83 -23.35 0.85
N LEU A 150 -11.38 -22.63 1.85
CA LEU A 150 -11.94 -23.23 3.06
C LEU A 150 -13.13 -24.16 2.73
N GLY A 151 -14.01 -23.76 1.83
CA GLY A 151 -15.11 -24.59 1.36
C GLY A 151 -14.63 -25.88 0.71
N THR A 152 -13.62 -25.82 -0.15
CA THR A 152 -13.00 -26.99 -0.81
C THR A 152 -12.39 -27.96 0.20
N ILE A 153 -11.64 -27.45 1.19
CA ILE A 153 -11.03 -28.25 2.25
C ILE A 153 -12.13 -28.94 3.08
N SER A 154 -13.18 -28.23 3.48
CA SER A 154 -14.31 -28.77 4.23
C SER A 154 -14.99 -29.91 3.50
N MET A 155 -15.24 -29.77 2.19
CA MET A 155 -15.83 -30.81 1.36
C MET A 155 -14.95 -32.06 1.28
N ALA A 156 -13.63 -31.87 1.11
CA ALA A 156 -12.66 -32.98 1.06
C ALA A 156 -12.63 -33.76 2.37
N VAL A 157 -12.65 -33.07 3.52
CA VAL A 157 -12.69 -33.71 4.84
C VAL A 157 -13.97 -34.53 5.03
N CYS A 158 -15.13 -33.97 4.66
CA CYS A 158 -16.40 -34.70 4.71
C CYS A 158 -16.39 -35.96 3.84
N ALA A 159 -15.85 -35.89 2.63
CA ALA A 159 -15.74 -37.05 1.75
C ALA A 159 -14.88 -38.18 2.36
N VAL A 160 -13.76 -37.85 2.99
CA VAL A 160 -12.91 -38.81 3.68
C VAL A 160 -13.66 -39.47 4.87
N MET A 161 -14.42 -38.70 5.65
CA MET A 161 -15.18 -39.22 6.77
C MET A 161 -16.29 -40.19 6.33
N ILE A 162 -16.91 -39.97 5.18
CA ILE A 162 -17.95 -40.85 4.64
C ILE A 162 -17.37 -42.17 4.16
N LEU A 163 -16.14 -42.16 3.65
CA LEU A 163 -15.46 -43.37 3.12
C LEU A 163 -14.84 -44.24 4.21
N CYS A 164 -14.66 -43.72 5.40
CA CYS A 164 -14.20 -44.43 6.57
C CYS A 164 -15.37 -44.95 7.41
#